data_70e6aeeeda6f84f5120c83341f51535a
#
_entry.id   70e6aeeeda6f84f5120c83341f51535a
#
_cell.length_a   1.000
_cell.length_b   1.000
_cell.length_c   1.000
_cell.angle_alpha   90.00
_cell.angle_beta   90.00
_cell.angle_gamma   90.00
#
_symmetry.space_group_name_H-M   'P 1'
#
loop_
_entity.id
_entity.type
_entity.pdbx_description
1 polymer ?
#
loop_
_entity_poly.entity_id
_entity_poly.type
_entity_poly.pdbx_seq_one_letter_code
_entity_poly.pdbx_strand_id
1 'polypeptide(L)'
;MRSLRRSKPNPNNTTGQASGFLCMTAIEPGQEDALRAYLQGFRDRDERPMAKVPGTHMARFVIVEKFNCKPSYKQRKPETLACASLAFSSNLDGPIDAYLDVLCERLQPEAREIWGRCCGAPDPCEGQALKDYLKHNQVDCGFFYAAYGSATVQQVQDSLAQRDRLMDFATRNQGVAPDKLQKAFLKEFA
;
A
#
# COMPACT_ATOMS: atom_id res chain seq x y z
N MET A 1 12.31 -1.96 -31.77
CA MET A 1 12.20 -2.38 -30.36
C MET A 1 13.23 -1.57 -29.54
N ARG A 2 12.80 -0.52 -28.84
CA ARG A 2 13.66 0.20 -27.89
C ARG A 2 13.72 -0.63 -26.61
N SER A 3 14.92 -1.12 -26.26
CA SER A 3 15.19 -1.75 -24.97
C SER A 3 14.76 -0.81 -23.84
N LEU A 4 13.76 -1.23 -23.05
CA LEU A 4 13.39 -0.57 -21.81
C LEU A 4 14.61 -0.63 -20.87
N ARG A 5 15.33 0.48 -20.77
CA ARG A 5 16.40 0.62 -19.77
C ARG A 5 15.73 0.48 -18.41
N ARG A 6 16.10 -0.56 -17.66
CA ARG A 6 15.79 -0.66 -16.23
C ARG A 6 16.26 0.65 -15.58
N SER A 7 15.33 1.49 -15.17
CA SER A 7 15.65 2.68 -14.40
C SER A 7 16.28 2.24 -13.08
N LYS A 8 17.41 2.87 -12.70
CA LYS A 8 17.98 2.66 -11.37
C LYS A 8 16.93 3.07 -10.33
N PRO A 9 16.84 2.36 -9.18
CA PRO A 9 15.94 2.75 -8.10
C PRO A 9 16.17 4.23 -7.76
N ASN A 10 15.09 5.01 -7.69
CA ASN A 10 15.19 6.41 -7.28
C ASN A 10 15.42 6.46 -5.75
N PRO A 11 16.56 6.99 -5.27
CA PRO A 11 16.85 7.05 -3.84
C PRO A 11 15.83 7.90 -3.07
N ASN A 12 15.12 8.82 -3.75
CA ASN A 12 14.09 9.65 -3.12
C ASN A 12 12.81 8.87 -2.73
N ASN A 13 12.67 7.62 -3.21
CA ASN A 13 11.54 6.76 -2.89
C ASN A 13 11.78 5.89 -1.65
N THR A 14 12.95 6.00 -0.99
CA THR A 14 13.32 5.12 0.12
C THR A 14 13.80 5.90 1.34
N THR A 15 13.49 5.37 2.54
CA THR A 15 14.01 5.85 3.83
C THR A 15 14.24 4.63 4.73
N GLY A 16 15.51 4.29 4.99
CA GLY A 16 15.86 3.07 5.72
C GLY A 16 15.43 1.82 4.95
N GLN A 17 14.60 0.99 5.55
CA GLN A 17 14.03 -0.21 4.94
C GLN A 17 12.65 0.04 4.29
N ALA A 18 12.06 1.21 4.52
CA ALA A 18 10.76 1.57 3.96
C ALA A 18 10.92 2.19 2.57
N SER A 19 10.02 1.86 1.67
CA SER A 19 9.91 2.45 0.34
C SER A 19 8.49 2.97 0.08
N GLY A 20 8.38 4.02 -0.72
CA GLY A 20 7.10 4.55 -1.21
C GLY A 20 6.94 4.24 -2.69
N PHE A 21 5.80 3.69 -3.04
CA PHE A 21 5.40 3.47 -4.43
C PHE A 21 4.13 4.27 -4.74
N LEU A 22 4.15 4.98 -5.85
CA LEU A 22 2.97 5.67 -6.40
C LEU A 22 2.92 5.38 -7.89
N CYS A 23 1.77 4.97 -8.38
CA CYS A 23 1.50 4.96 -9.82
C CYS A 23 0.18 5.67 -10.13
N MET A 24 0.10 6.26 -11.33
CA MET A 24 -1.11 6.91 -11.83
C MET A 24 -1.45 6.34 -13.19
N THR A 25 -2.61 5.71 -13.30
CA THR A 25 -3.09 5.09 -14.52
C THR A 25 -4.40 5.76 -14.95
N ALA A 26 -4.51 6.11 -16.23
CA ALA A 26 -5.75 6.66 -16.76
C ALA A 26 -6.85 5.59 -16.76
N ILE A 27 -8.04 5.94 -16.26
CA ILE A 27 -9.21 5.02 -16.26
C ILE A 27 -9.85 5.07 -17.65
N GLU A 28 -10.25 3.93 -18.19
CA GLU A 28 -11.03 3.86 -19.43
C GLU A 28 -12.34 4.66 -19.28
N PRO A 29 -12.68 5.52 -20.24
CA PRO A 29 -13.89 6.33 -20.16
C PRO A 29 -15.14 5.48 -19.91
N GLY A 30 -15.91 5.85 -18.88
CA GLY A 30 -17.12 5.13 -18.47
C GLY A 30 -16.89 3.98 -17.49
N GLN A 31 -15.64 3.69 -17.09
CA GLN A 31 -15.31 2.67 -16.07
C GLN A 31 -15.17 3.24 -14.65
N GLU A 32 -15.27 4.55 -14.48
CA GLU A 32 -15.01 5.24 -13.22
C GLU A 32 -15.94 4.79 -12.10
N ASP A 33 -17.25 4.74 -12.38
CA ASP A 33 -18.25 4.33 -11.37
C ASP A 33 -18.16 2.85 -11.06
N ALA A 34 -17.89 2.00 -12.04
CA ALA A 34 -17.69 0.57 -11.83
C ALA A 34 -16.45 0.30 -10.96
N LEU A 35 -15.35 1.00 -11.23
CA LEU A 35 -14.13 0.92 -10.42
C LEU A 35 -14.38 1.43 -9.00
N ARG A 36 -15.10 2.55 -8.85
CA ARG A 36 -15.46 3.11 -7.55
C ARG A 36 -16.30 2.11 -6.73
N ALA A 37 -17.32 1.54 -7.34
CA ALA A 37 -18.17 0.54 -6.69
C ALA A 37 -17.37 -0.70 -6.26
N TYR A 38 -16.46 -1.18 -7.10
CA TYR A 38 -15.60 -2.31 -6.78
C TYR A 38 -14.71 -2.03 -5.56
N LEU A 39 -14.03 -0.87 -5.53
CA LEU A 39 -13.17 -0.46 -4.41
C LEU A 39 -13.95 -0.23 -3.11
N GLN A 40 -15.15 0.37 -3.19
CA GLN A 40 -16.04 0.52 -2.04
C GLN A 40 -16.50 -0.82 -1.48
N GLY A 41 -16.73 -1.79 -2.35
CA GLY A 41 -17.11 -3.15 -1.98
C GLY A 41 -16.13 -3.84 -1.03
N PHE A 42 -14.85 -3.51 -1.04
CA PHE A 42 -13.89 -4.04 -0.06
C PHE A 42 -14.25 -3.66 1.38
N ARG A 43 -14.67 -2.41 1.59
CA ARG A 43 -15.12 -1.95 2.92
C ARG A 43 -16.45 -2.60 3.31
N ASP A 44 -17.36 -2.71 2.37
CA ASP A 44 -18.72 -3.21 2.66
C ASP A 44 -18.71 -4.71 3.00
N ARG A 45 -17.73 -5.46 2.48
CA ARG A 45 -17.48 -6.88 2.75
C ARG A 45 -16.42 -7.15 3.82
N ASP A 46 -15.87 -6.09 4.44
CA ASP A 46 -14.71 -6.16 5.36
C ASP A 46 -13.51 -6.93 4.74
N GLU A 47 -13.32 -6.81 3.44
CA GLU A 47 -12.21 -7.43 2.72
C GLU A 47 -10.96 -6.56 2.81
N ARG A 48 -9.82 -7.20 3.01
CA ARG A 48 -8.51 -6.55 3.12
C ARG A 48 -7.53 -7.11 2.10
N PRO A 49 -7.72 -6.84 0.80
CA PRO A 49 -6.89 -7.46 -0.23
C PRO A 49 -5.39 -7.17 -0.05
N MET A 50 -5.03 -5.96 0.41
CA MET A 50 -3.63 -5.60 0.64
C MET A 50 -2.96 -6.39 1.79
N ALA A 51 -3.72 -7.02 2.68
CA ALA A 51 -3.17 -7.91 3.70
C ALA A 51 -2.57 -9.19 3.10
N LYS A 52 -2.92 -9.54 1.86
CA LYS A 52 -2.32 -10.65 1.10
C LYS A 52 -0.90 -10.33 0.62
N VAL A 53 -0.48 -9.05 0.66
CA VAL A 53 0.82 -8.57 0.19
C VAL A 53 1.70 -8.23 1.39
N PRO A 54 2.57 -9.16 1.82
CA PRO A 54 3.48 -8.94 2.94
C PRO A 54 4.33 -7.67 2.77
N GLY A 55 4.68 -7.04 3.87
CA GLY A 55 5.47 -5.82 3.85
C GLY A 55 4.68 -4.56 3.48
N THR A 56 3.35 -4.62 3.33
CA THR A 56 2.53 -3.43 3.10
C THR A 56 2.24 -2.74 4.43
N HIS A 57 2.82 -1.56 4.66
CA HIS A 57 2.46 -0.72 5.81
C HIS A 57 1.13 -0.02 5.61
N MET A 58 0.97 0.63 4.48
CA MET A 58 -0.26 1.32 4.08
C MET A 58 -0.41 1.28 2.57
N ALA A 59 -1.65 1.18 2.11
CA ALA A 59 -1.98 1.30 0.70
C ALA A 59 -3.29 2.06 0.53
N ARG A 60 -3.42 2.76 -0.59
CA ARG A 60 -4.66 3.45 -0.94
C ARG A 60 -4.84 3.51 -2.45
N PHE A 61 -6.11 3.49 -2.83
CA PHE A 61 -6.58 3.72 -4.19
C PHE A 61 -7.42 5.01 -4.19
N VAL A 62 -7.13 5.92 -5.11
CA VAL A 62 -7.84 7.20 -5.24
C VAL A 62 -8.20 7.41 -6.70
N ILE A 63 -9.49 7.65 -6.96
CA ILE A 63 -9.95 8.05 -8.29
C ILE A 63 -9.95 9.57 -8.35
N VAL A 64 -9.15 10.13 -9.25
CA VAL A 64 -8.97 11.56 -9.47
C VAL A 64 -9.70 11.96 -10.76
N GLU A 65 -10.82 12.66 -10.65
CA GLU A 65 -11.64 13.11 -11.79
C GLU A 65 -11.43 14.59 -12.10
N LYS A 66 -11.12 15.36 -11.07
CA LYS A 66 -10.96 16.80 -11.17
C LYS A 66 -10.03 17.33 -10.09
N PHE A 67 -9.41 18.46 -10.36
CA PHE A 67 -8.70 19.23 -9.35
C PHE A 67 -9.64 20.26 -8.71
N ASN A 68 -9.77 20.25 -7.39
CA ASN A 68 -10.53 21.25 -6.66
C ASN A 68 -9.67 22.52 -6.53
N CYS A 69 -10.15 23.62 -7.12
CA CYS A 69 -9.52 24.92 -6.95
C CYS A 69 -9.87 25.49 -5.57
N LYS A 70 -8.87 26.09 -4.89
CA LYS A 70 -9.15 26.86 -3.69
C LYS A 70 -9.97 28.09 -4.06
N PRO A 71 -11.00 28.49 -3.27
CA PRO A 71 -11.82 29.68 -3.53
C PRO A 71 -11.04 31.01 -3.65
N SER A 72 -9.83 31.04 -3.08
CA SER A 72 -8.94 32.22 -3.10
C SER A 72 -8.27 32.47 -4.45
N TYR A 73 -8.22 31.48 -5.35
CA TYR A 73 -7.77 31.69 -6.72
C TYR A 73 -9.00 31.99 -7.58
N LYS A 74 -8.97 33.07 -8.37
CA LYS A 74 -10.03 33.49 -9.29
C LYS A 74 -10.32 32.49 -10.44
N GLN A 75 -10.13 31.23 -10.20
CA GLN A 75 -10.45 30.16 -11.13
C GLN A 75 -11.97 29.94 -11.12
N ARG A 76 -12.63 30.33 -12.21
CA ARG A 76 -14.09 30.34 -12.35
C ARG A 76 -14.70 28.94 -12.60
N LYS A 77 -13.89 27.93 -12.90
CA LYS A 77 -14.34 26.54 -13.16
C LYS A 77 -13.35 25.56 -12.59
N PRO A 78 -13.81 24.43 -12.00
CA PRO A 78 -12.92 23.34 -11.63
C PRO A 78 -12.25 22.80 -12.91
N GLU A 79 -10.94 22.54 -12.85
CA GLU A 79 -10.25 21.83 -13.92
C GLU A 79 -10.68 20.36 -13.89
N THR A 80 -11.47 19.99 -14.90
CA THR A 80 -11.83 18.60 -15.14
C THR A 80 -10.72 17.95 -15.96
N LEU A 81 -10.24 16.80 -15.55
CA LEU A 81 -9.28 16.02 -16.33
C LEU A 81 -9.95 15.49 -17.59
N ALA A 82 -9.19 15.35 -18.67
CA ALA A 82 -9.68 14.78 -19.93
C ALA A 82 -10.16 13.31 -19.73
N CYS A 83 -9.52 12.58 -18.82
CA CYS A 83 -9.96 11.29 -18.31
C CYS A 83 -9.66 11.22 -16.81
N ALA A 84 -10.48 10.47 -16.06
CA ALA A 84 -10.19 10.17 -14.67
C ALA A 84 -8.91 9.32 -14.56
N SER A 85 -8.22 9.43 -13.44
CA SER A 85 -7.01 8.66 -13.16
C SER A 85 -7.15 7.89 -11.86
N LEU A 86 -6.68 6.66 -11.86
CA LEU A 86 -6.48 5.88 -10.66
C LEU A 86 -5.08 6.14 -10.11
N ALA A 87 -4.99 6.73 -8.92
CA ALA A 87 -3.75 6.83 -8.16
C ALA A 87 -3.71 5.68 -7.15
N PHE A 88 -2.73 4.81 -7.28
CA PHE A 88 -2.41 3.79 -6.29
C PHE A 88 -1.12 4.15 -5.59
N SER A 89 -1.15 4.25 -4.27
CA SER A 89 0.07 4.45 -3.47
C SER A 89 0.19 3.40 -2.39
N SER A 90 1.43 2.94 -2.17
CA SER A 90 1.77 1.99 -1.12
C SER A 90 3.06 2.40 -0.42
N ASN A 91 3.07 2.29 0.92
CA ASN A 91 4.29 2.30 1.71
C ASN A 91 4.60 0.86 2.07
N LEU A 92 5.83 0.44 1.83
CA LEU A 92 6.21 -0.97 1.81
C LEU A 92 7.61 -1.20 2.40
N ASP A 93 7.89 -2.45 2.77
CA ASP A 93 9.21 -2.91 3.18
C ASP A 93 10.07 -3.28 1.97
N GLY A 94 11.32 -2.83 1.99
CA GLY A 94 12.33 -3.26 1.03
C GLY A 94 12.17 -2.68 -0.38
N PRO A 95 12.74 -3.35 -1.39
CA PRO A 95 12.77 -2.87 -2.76
C PRO A 95 11.41 -2.93 -3.45
N ILE A 96 11.03 -1.86 -4.16
CA ILE A 96 9.78 -1.75 -4.91
C ILE A 96 9.61 -2.92 -5.91
N ASP A 97 10.68 -3.32 -6.59
CA ASP A 97 10.61 -4.41 -7.59
C ASP A 97 10.16 -5.75 -7.00
N ALA A 98 10.74 -6.13 -5.86
CA ALA A 98 10.37 -7.36 -5.16
C ALA A 98 8.92 -7.29 -4.61
N TYR A 99 8.54 -6.13 -4.09
CA TYR A 99 7.18 -5.91 -3.64
C TYR A 99 6.15 -6.05 -4.77
N LEU A 100 6.43 -5.46 -5.94
CA LEU A 100 5.54 -5.56 -7.10
C LEU A 100 5.44 -7.00 -7.62
N ASP A 101 6.50 -7.82 -7.53
CA ASP A 101 6.42 -9.25 -7.87
C ASP A 101 5.36 -9.95 -7.01
N VAL A 102 5.44 -9.75 -5.69
CA VAL A 102 4.48 -10.35 -4.75
C VAL A 102 3.08 -9.78 -4.93
N LEU A 103 2.95 -8.46 -5.16
CA LEU A 103 1.66 -7.82 -5.42
C LEU A 103 0.99 -8.43 -6.65
N CYS A 104 1.71 -8.53 -7.77
CA CYS A 104 1.19 -9.07 -9.01
C CYS A 104 0.85 -10.56 -8.92
N GLU A 105 1.53 -11.32 -8.06
CA GLU A 105 1.21 -12.73 -7.79
C GLU A 105 -0.04 -12.88 -6.90
N ARG A 106 -0.12 -12.09 -5.81
CA ARG A 106 -1.13 -12.30 -4.75
C ARG A 106 -2.46 -11.63 -5.04
N LEU A 107 -2.47 -10.58 -5.84
CA LEU A 107 -3.68 -9.78 -6.14
C LEU A 107 -4.20 -9.99 -7.56
N GLN A 108 -3.96 -11.14 -8.20
CA GLN A 108 -4.39 -11.39 -9.59
C GLN A 108 -5.88 -11.12 -9.84
N PRO A 109 -6.83 -11.61 -9.01
CA PRO A 109 -8.25 -11.32 -9.21
C PRO A 109 -8.57 -9.84 -9.07
N GLU A 110 -8.03 -9.22 -8.00
CA GLU A 110 -8.25 -7.80 -7.73
C GLU A 110 -7.59 -6.91 -8.79
N ALA A 111 -6.42 -7.30 -9.28
CA ALA A 111 -5.70 -6.54 -10.29
C ALA A 111 -6.46 -6.46 -11.62
N ARG A 112 -7.10 -7.53 -12.05
CA ARG A 112 -7.96 -7.55 -13.25
C ARG A 112 -9.14 -6.60 -13.11
N GLU A 113 -9.76 -6.56 -11.94
CA GLU A 113 -10.90 -5.68 -11.66
C GLU A 113 -10.50 -4.21 -11.44
N ILE A 114 -9.29 -3.96 -10.98
CA ILE A 114 -8.81 -2.61 -10.69
C ILE A 114 -8.10 -2.03 -11.92
N TRP A 115 -6.95 -2.58 -12.28
CA TRP A 115 -6.11 -2.04 -13.37
C TRP A 115 -6.58 -2.48 -14.74
N GLY A 116 -7.28 -3.61 -14.88
CA GLY A 116 -7.90 -4.01 -16.13
C GLY A 116 -8.98 -3.04 -16.64
N ARG A 117 -9.41 -2.09 -15.81
CA ARG A 117 -10.30 -0.96 -16.18
C ARG A 117 -9.53 0.30 -16.58
N CYS A 118 -8.21 0.22 -16.68
CA CYS A 118 -7.37 1.37 -17.00
C CYS A 118 -6.82 1.27 -18.43
N CYS A 119 -6.64 2.42 -19.06
CA CYS A 119 -6.09 2.53 -20.41
C CYS A 119 -4.72 1.88 -20.52
N GLY A 120 -4.54 1.05 -21.56
CA GLY A 120 -3.26 0.40 -21.83
C GLY A 120 -2.87 -0.69 -20.83
N ALA A 121 -3.78 -1.12 -19.96
CA ALA A 121 -3.55 -2.27 -19.10
C ALA A 121 -3.30 -3.54 -19.95
N PRO A 122 -2.41 -4.44 -19.50
CA PRO A 122 -2.18 -5.69 -20.22
C PRO A 122 -3.40 -6.61 -20.12
N ASP A 123 -3.59 -7.46 -21.11
CA ASP A 123 -4.57 -8.54 -21.09
C ASP A 123 -3.85 -9.87 -21.36
N PRO A 124 -3.75 -10.76 -20.36
CA PRO A 124 -4.29 -10.66 -19.01
C PRO A 124 -3.53 -9.65 -18.13
N CYS A 125 -4.28 -8.99 -17.21
CA CYS A 125 -3.73 -8.01 -16.26
C CYS A 125 -3.12 -8.73 -15.05
N GLU A 126 -1.96 -9.37 -15.26
CA GLU A 126 -1.29 -10.20 -14.26
C GLU A 126 0.22 -10.34 -14.51
N GLY A 127 0.94 -10.86 -13.52
CA GLY A 127 2.34 -11.24 -13.61
C GLY A 127 3.28 -10.12 -14.05
N GLN A 128 4.26 -10.46 -14.90
CA GLN A 128 5.28 -9.51 -15.36
C GLN A 128 4.70 -8.37 -16.19
N ALA A 129 3.68 -8.63 -17.00
CA ALA A 129 3.04 -7.60 -17.82
C ALA A 129 2.38 -6.51 -16.95
N LEU A 130 1.67 -6.91 -15.89
CA LEU A 130 1.12 -5.97 -14.92
C LEU A 130 2.22 -5.19 -14.20
N LYS A 131 3.29 -5.87 -13.74
CA LYS A 131 4.42 -5.21 -13.09
C LYS A 131 5.05 -4.14 -13.99
N ASP A 132 5.29 -4.45 -15.27
CA ASP A 132 5.86 -3.53 -16.23
C ASP A 132 4.92 -2.34 -16.48
N TYR A 133 3.62 -2.58 -16.54
CA TYR A 133 2.59 -1.55 -16.65
C TYR A 133 2.58 -0.61 -15.42
N LEU A 134 2.60 -1.16 -14.20
CA LEU A 134 2.65 -0.37 -12.97
C LEU A 134 3.93 0.47 -12.89
N LYS A 135 5.07 -0.10 -13.27
CA LYS A 135 6.36 0.60 -13.31
C LYS A 135 6.41 1.67 -14.40
N HIS A 136 5.77 1.44 -15.55
CA HIS A 136 5.68 2.43 -16.61
C HIS A 136 4.90 3.67 -16.15
N ASN A 137 3.88 3.46 -15.33
CA ASN A 137 3.02 4.52 -14.78
C ASN A 137 3.47 5.00 -13.39
N GLN A 138 4.66 4.61 -12.93
CA GLN A 138 5.21 5.04 -11.64
C GLN A 138 5.50 6.54 -11.66
N VAL A 139 5.13 7.19 -10.55
CA VAL A 139 5.47 8.58 -10.26
C VAL A 139 6.47 8.58 -9.12
N ASP A 140 7.66 9.09 -9.39
CA ASP A 140 8.73 9.17 -8.40
C ASP A 140 8.45 10.26 -7.37
N CYS A 141 8.77 9.98 -6.10
CA CYS A 141 8.70 10.96 -5.05
C CYS A 141 9.85 11.97 -5.17
N GLY A 142 9.57 13.25 -4.89
CA GLY A 142 10.62 14.23 -4.66
C GLY A 142 11.28 14.05 -3.29
N PHE A 143 10.51 13.53 -2.32
CA PHE A 143 10.97 13.22 -0.97
C PHE A 143 10.02 12.21 -0.33
N PHE A 144 10.56 11.16 0.28
CA PHE A 144 9.83 10.16 1.04
C PHE A 144 10.35 10.12 2.48
N TYR A 145 9.44 10.25 3.43
CA TYR A 145 9.73 10.18 4.86
C TYR A 145 8.95 9.06 5.52
N ALA A 146 9.64 8.26 6.32
CA ALA A 146 9.03 7.24 7.18
C ALA A 146 9.59 7.37 8.59
N ALA A 147 8.72 7.66 9.58
CA ALA A 147 9.13 7.83 10.98
C ALA A 147 9.77 6.55 11.56
N TYR A 148 9.31 5.39 11.09
CA TYR A 148 9.77 4.06 11.51
C TYR A 148 10.47 3.33 10.34
N GLY A 149 11.28 4.05 9.57
CA GLY A 149 11.94 3.50 8.38
C GLY A 149 12.90 2.34 8.65
N SER A 150 13.26 2.07 9.91
CA SER A 150 14.08 0.92 10.31
C SER A 150 13.27 -0.31 10.73
N ALA A 151 11.94 -0.18 10.92
CA ALA A 151 11.07 -1.26 11.37
C ALA A 151 10.24 -1.80 10.21
N THR A 152 10.26 -3.12 10.01
CA THR A 152 9.39 -3.80 9.06
C THR A 152 7.97 -3.96 9.61
N VAL A 153 7.00 -4.21 8.72
CA VAL A 153 5.61 -4.54 9.10
C VAL A 153 5.58 -5.70 10.08
N GLN A 154 6.38 -6.75 9.83
CA GLN A 154 6.45 -7.91 10.71
C GLN A 154 6.96 -7.54 12.11
N GLN A 155 8.04 -6.76 12.21
CA GLN A 155 8.56 -6.31 13.50
C GLN A 155 7.55 -5.45 14.28
N VAL A 156 6.77 -4.62 13.60
CA VAL A 156 5.70 -3.84 14.24
C VAL A 156 4.60 -4.76 14.76
N GLN A 157 4.16 -5.73 13.97
CA GLN A 157 3.14 -6.69 14.38
C GLN A 157 3.59 -7.56 15.55
N ASP A 158 4.83 -8.07 15.52
CA ASP A 158 5.41 -8.86 16.59
C ASP A 158 5.51 -8.04 17.89
N SER A 159 5.92 -6.78 17.80
CA SER A 159 6.01 -5.88 18.95
C SER A 159 4.63 -5.59 19.56
N LEU A 160 3.59 -5.43 18.73
CA LEU A 160 2.22 -5.27 19.19
C LEU A 160 1.71 -6.53 19.89
N ALA A 161 1.96 -7.70 19.33
CA ALA A 161 1.59 -8.97 19.93
C ALA A 161 2.31 -9.20 21.28
N GLN A 162 3.60 -8.88 21.36
CA GLN A 162 4.35 -8.95 22.61
C GLN A 162 3.82 -7.98 23.67
N ARG A 163 3.47 -6.75 23.27
CA ARG A 163 2.83 -5.78 24.16
C ARG A 163 1.53 -6.34 24.76
N ASP A 164 0.67 -6.89 23.91
CA ASP A 164 -0.63 -7.42 24.33
C ASP A 164 -0.45 -8.60 25.29
N ARG A 165 0.49 -9.52 25.00
CA ARG A 165 0.86 -10.60 25.93
C ARG A 165 1.36 -10.08 27.27
N LEU A 166 2.19 -9.02 27.29
CA LEU A 166 2.69 -8.41 28.51
C LEU A 166 1.58 -7.76 29.31
N MET A 167 0.66 -7.05 28.64
CA MET A 167 -0.50 -6.44 29.29
C MET A 167 -1.42 -7.49 29.92
N ASP A 168 -1.71 -8.58 29.22
CA ASP A 168 -2.49 -9.70 29.74
C ASP A 168 -1.80 -10.36 30.93
N PHE A 169 -0.49 -10.57 30.84
CA PHE A 169 0.31 -11.10 31.96
C PHE A 169 0.21 -10.17 33.19
N ALA A 170 0.42 -8.88 33.01
CA ALA A 170 0.37 -7.91 34.09
C ALA A 170 -1.03 -7.88 34.74
N THR A 171 -2.09 -7.94 33.94
CA THR A 171 -3.48 -7.94 34.42
C THR A 171 -3.79 -9.19 35.23
N ARG A 172 -3.39 -10.38 34.73
CA ARG A 172 -3.64 -11.67 35.41
C ARG A 172 -2.84 -11.84 36.71
N ASN A 173 -1.73 -11.15 36.85
CA ASN A 173 -0.81 -11.30 37.98
C ASN A 173 -0.84 -10.11 38.96
N GLN A 174 -1.88 -9.28 38.92
CA GLN A 174 -2.04 -8.19 39.90
C GLN A 174 -2.13 -8.74 41.34
N GLY A 175 -1.36 -8.17 42.25
CA GLY A 175 -1.34 -8.57 43.64
C GLY A 175 -0.55 -9.86 43.97
N VAL A 176 0.11 -10.45 42.97
CA VAL A 176 0.98 -11.62 43.17
C VAL A 176 2.29 -11.18 43.83
N ALA A 177 2.76 -11.95 44.82
CA ALA A 177 4.03 -11.69 45.50
C ALA A 177 5.22 -11.68 44.51
N PRO A 178 6.23 -10.81 44.70
CA PRO A 178 7.33 -10.59 43.75
C PRO A 178 8.05 -11.84 43.31
N ASP A 179 8.37 -12.76 44.21
CA ASP A 179 9.08 -14.01 43.90
C ASP A 179 8.26 -14.93 42.99
N LYS A 180 6.95 -14.97 43.21
CA LYS A 180 6.04 -15.75 42.34
C LYS A 180 5.84 -15.09 40.99
N LEU A 181 5.74 -13.76 40.98
CA LEU A 181 5.63 -12.96 39.77
C LEU A 181 6.84 -13.15 38.88
N GLN A 182 8.06 -13.10 39.44
CA GLN A 182 9.29 -13.31 38.69
C GLN A 182 9.32 -14.71 38.06
N LYS A 183 8.98 -15.75 38.83
CA LYS A 183 8.91 -17.11 38.29
C LYS A 183 7.89 -17.26 37.15
N ALA A 184 6.72 -16.65 37.32
CA ALA A 184 5.69 -16.67 36.29
C ALA A 184 6.14 -15.93 35.03
N PHE A 185 6.80 -14.78 35.17
CA PHE A 185 7.34 -14.00 34.06
C PHE A 185 8.40 -14.77 33.27
N LEU A 186 9.37 -15.35 33.96
CA LEU A 186 10.42 -16.15 33.33
C LEU A 186 9.85 -17.38 32.62
N LYS A 187 8.80 -17.99 33.15
CA LYS A 187 8.13 -19.13 32.51
C LYS A 187 7.41 -18.74 31.22
N GLU A 188 6.86 -17.52 31.14
CA GLU A 188 6.03 -17.07 30.00
C GLU A 188 6.85 -16.36 28.91
N PHE A 189 7.98 -15.70 29.27
CA PHE A 189 8.73 -14.80 28.38
C PHE A 189 10.22 -15.18 28.19
N ALA A 190 10.78 -16.11 28.95
CA ALA A 190 12.12 -16.65 28.74
C ALA A 190 12.07 -17.96 27.96
#